data_92e5f419e5bd70725a1774b3fe7b2e26
#
_entry.id   92e5f419e5bd70725a1774b3fe7b2e26
#
_cell.length_a   1.000
_cell.length_b   1.000
_cell.length_c   1.000
_cell.angle_alpha   90.00
_cell.angle_beta   90.00
_cell.angle_gamma   90.00
#
_symmetry.space_group_name_H-M   'P 1'
#
loop_
_entity.id
_entity.type
_entity.pdbx_description
1 polymer ?
#
loop_
_entity_poly.entity_id
_entity_poly.type
_entity_poly.pdbx_seq_one_letter_code
_entity_poly.pdbx_strand_id
1 'polypeptide(L)'
;MFACSVCFYSTDVLSGKRYFRSNEILTACLNLRTGDLRDVLEELKSLRQKIQLPEELDIEFNENYDRYVQQAQNLLFKIGRLAKRIPLYRDDHSFDAPQLMDCLNRFSLWDSNIGLEPDVDYYSSDYADEVGFSVTDEDGHATFYHQHFFPEPELAASDEAEILLVLRDCNHATAALFDSYITFVQDLLRVQTTYAELLEDYLHAKRRFLNESEITACLMQYLRSSENRSARLQAVGAAQMRYEIVRWKDGVERLCETVFFDSLGAFLYVDFFHGLNRNYLPRKCENCHRWFLLAAGKYSSCCNRPLKNEPSKTCRDVGSRKRYDDKCKNDPIWLAYNRAYKTHYARYLKKKMTTAQFEQWSRYAVELRQRAEAGEMELADYQRKLRV
;
A
#
# COMPACT_ATOMS: atom_id res chain seq x y z
N MET A 1 1.44 18.12 0.51
CA MET A 1 0.62 17.40 -0.48
C MET A 1 0.08 16.08 0.06
N PHE A 2 0.80 15.31 0.88
CA PHE A 2 0.39 14.00 1.38
C PHE A 2 0.02 14.02 2.87
N ALA A 3 -0.26 15.21 3.40
CA ALA A 3 -0.69 15.39 4.77
C ALA A 3 -2.09 14.85 4.98
N CYS A 4 -2.32 14.21 6.12
CA CYS A 4 -3.65 13.70 6.46
C CYS A 4 -3.95 13.91 7.94
N SER A 5 -5.24 14.13 8.24
CA SER A 5 -5.76 14.14 9.60
C SER A 5 -6.58 12.89 9.83
N VAL A 6 -6.27 12.18 10.90
CA VAL A 6 -6.95 10.92 11.24
C VAL A 6 -7.33 10.90 12.72
N CYS A 7 -8.46 10.25 13.02
CA CYS A 7 -8.90 10.01 14.38
C CYS A 7 -8.76 8.52 14.71
N PHE A 8 -8.07 8.20 15.78
CA PHE A 8 -7.94 6.84 16.29
C PHE A 8 -8.94 6.58 17.42
N TYR A 9 -9.66 5.47 17.30
CA TYR A 9 -10.50 4.96 18.37
C TYR A 9 -10.51 3.43 18.35
N SER A 10 -10.04 2.80 19.42
CA SER A 10 -9.88 1.36 19.47
C SER A 10 -9.05 0.82 18.27
N THR A 11 -9.60 -0.09 17.48
CA THR A 11 -8.93 -0.67 16.29
C THR A 11 -9.31 0.02 14.99
N ASP A 12 -10.10 1.08 15.07
CA ASP A 12 -10.59 1.79 13.91
C ASP A 12 -9.87 3.14 13.76
N VAL A 13 -9.65 3.53 12.52
CA VAL A 13 -9.05 4.80 12.10
C VAL A 13 -10.08 5.52 11.23
N LEU A 14 -10.37 6.75 11.53
CA LEU A 14 -11.26 7.61 10.74
C LEU A 14 -10.43 8.67 10.02
N SER A 15 -10.54 8.75 8.71
CA SER A 15 -10.00 9.84 7.91
C SER A 15 -11.10 10.42 7.02
N GLY A 16 -11.37 11.72 7.18
CA GLY A 16 -12.52 12.35 6.55
C GLY A 16 -13.83 11.65 6.95
N LYS A 17 -14.50 11.04 5.97
CA LYS A 17 -15.74 10.25 6.18
C LYS A 17 -15.55 8.74 6.19
N ARG A 18 -14.31 8.26 6.11
CA ARG A 18 -13.98 6.84 5.93
C ARG A 18 -13.40 6.22 7.17
N TYR A 19 -13.82 4.99 7.41
CA TYR A 19 -13.34 4.15 8.50
C TYR A 19 -12.46 3.04 7.97
N PHE A 20 -11.28 2.91 8.54
CA PHE A 20 -10.32 1.85 8.26
C PHE A 20 -10.03 1.09 9.57
N ARG A 21 -9.54 -0.11 9.46
CA ARG A 21 -8.94 -0.81 10.60
C ARG A 21 -7.46 -0.45 10.69
N SER A 22 -6.91 -0.46 11.89
CA SER A 22 -5.47 -0.29 12.07
C SER A 22 -4.71 -1.25 11.15
N ASN A 23 -3.65 -0.76 10.50
CA ASN A 23 -2.84 -1.48 9.53
C ASN A 23 -3.54 -1.87 8.21
N GLU A 24 -4.75 -1.42 7.94
CA GLU A 24 -5.41 -1.65 6.65
C GLU A 24 -4.71 -0.90 5.52
N ILE A 25 -4.35 0.35 5.78
CA ILE A 25 -3.60 1.20 4.84
C ILE A 25 -2.20 0.63 4.58
N LEU A 26 -1.49 0.23 5.65
CA LEU A 26 -0.20 -0.46 5.52
C LEU A 26 -0.32 -1.73 4.66
N THR A 27 -1.38 -2.52 4.88
CA THR A 27 -1.64 -3.72 4.07
C THR A 27 -1.81 -3.40 2.58
N ALA A 28 -2.46 -2.28 2.25
CA ALA A 28 -2.61 -1.83 0.87
C ALA A 28 -1.26 -1.40 0.27
N CYS A 29 -0.45 -0.62 1.00
CA CYS A 29 0.89 -0.20 0.58
C CYS A 29 1.80 -1.40 0.30
N LEU A 30 1.76 -2.43 1.15
CA LEU A 30 2.53 -3.66 0.98
C LEU A 30 2.10 -4.47 -0.26
N ASN A 31 0.91 -4.26 -0.79
CA ASN A 31 0.41 -4.92 -2.01
C ASN A 31 0.73 -4.17 -3.31
N LEU A 32 1.29 -2.99 -3.25
CA LEU A 32 1.78 -2.29 -4.44
C LEU A 32 2.97 -3.05 -5.03
N ARG A 33 3.12 -3.00 -6.34
CA ARG A 33 4.25 -3.64 -7.01
C ARG A 33 5.51 -2.81 -6.84
N THR A 34 6.54 -3.38 -6.22
CA THR A 34 7.82 -2.70 -5.98
C THR A 34 8.50 -2.28 -7.30
N GLY A 35 8.35 -3.07 -8.37
CA GLY A 35 8.86 -2.71 -9.71
C GLY A 35 8.22 -1.42 -10.21
N ASP A 36 6.88 -1.36 -10.22
CA ASP A 36 6.14 -0.17 -10.66
C ASP A 36 6.59 1.10 -9.89
N LEU A 37 6.83 0.97 -8.56
CA LEU A 37 7.29 2.10 -7.73
C LEU A 37 8.73 2.52 -8.05
N ARG A 38 9.64 1.58 -8.34
CA ARG A 38 11.02 1.89 -8.72
C ARG A 38 11.07 2.58 -10.08
N ASP A 39 10.32 2.07 -11.05
CA ASP A 39 10.25 2.65 -12.39
C ASP A 39 9.75 4.10 -12.31
N VAL A 40 8.67 4.34 -11.56
CA VAL A 40 8.12 5.68 -11.33
C VAL A 40 9.13 6.58 -10.63
N LEU A 41 9.87 6.09 -9.63
CA LEU A 41 10.88 6.89 -8.92
C LEU A 41 12.02 7.35 -9.84
N GLU A 42 12.52 6.45 -10.69
CA GLU A 42 13.60 6.77 -11.63
C GLU A 42 13.11 7.75 -12.72
N GLU A 43 11.87 7.56 -13.23
CA GLU A 43 11.25 8.51 -14.16
C GLU A 43 11.11 9.91 -13.52
N LEU A 44 10.62 10.00 -12.25
CA LEU A 44 10.49 11.28 -11.52
C LEU A 44 11.83 12.00 -11.38
N LYS A 45 12.86 11.29 -10.94
CA LYS A 45 14.19 11.88 -10.77
C LYS A 45 14.78 12.36 -12.09
N SER A 46 14.60 11.57 -13.15
CA SER A 46 15.06 11.93 -14.48
C SER A 46 14.37 13.19 -15.01
N LEU A 47 13.04 13.26 -14.87
CA LEU A 47 12.27 14.42 -15.32
C LEU A 47 12.61 15.67 -14.49
N ARG A 48 12.73 15.54 -13.17
CA ARG A 48 13.13 16.66 -12.32
C ARG A 48 14.44 17.31 -12.75
N GLN A 49 15.39 16.51 -13.24
CA GLN A 49 16.67 17.03 -13.75
C GLN A 49 16.53 17.70 -15.13
N LYS A 50 15.61 17.20 -15.97
CA LYS A 50 15.42 17.70 -17.33
C LYS A 50 14.52 18.93 -17.43
N ILE A 51 13.62 19.10 -16.46
CA ILE A 51 12.69 20.24 -16.35
C ILE A 51 13.34 21.33 -15.45
N GLN A 52 14.64 21.49 -15.48
CA GLN A 52 15.30 22.65 -14.90
C GLN A 52 15.32 23.76 -15.94
N LEU A 53 14.82 24.91 -15.54
CA LEU A 53 14.89 26.09 -16.39
C LEU A 53 16.29 26.71 -16.29
N PRO A 54 16.76 27.31 -17.37
CA PRO A 54 17.99 28.09 -17.32
C PRO A 54 17.83 29.26 -16.33
N GLU A 55 18.88 29.53 -15.56
CA GLU A 55 18.94 30.65 -14.62
C GLU A 55 19.15 32.00 -15.35
N GLU A 56 19.54 31.98 -16.62
CA GLU A 56 19.79 33.13 -17.48
C GLU A 56 18.88 33.06 -18.71
N LEU A 57 18.48 34.24 -19.21
CA LEU A 57 17.65 34.41 -20.40
C LEU A 57 18.34 34.02 -21.74
N ASP A 58 19.43 33.30 -21.69
CA ASP A 58 20.06 32.78 -22.91
C ASP A 58 19.24 31.59 -23.43
N ILE A 59 18.19 31.95 -24.17
CA ILE A 59 17.07 31.12 -24.53
C ILE A 59 17.42 30.30 -25.79
N GLU A 60 18.24 29.30 -25.66
CA GLU A 60 18.06 28.08 -26.41
C GLU A 60 17.01 27.22 -25.68
N PHE A 61 15.76 27.58 -25.86
CA PHE A 61 14.66 26.77 -25.34
C PHE A 61 14.80 25.36 -25.86
N ASN A 62 14.80 24.42 -24.91
CA ASN A 62 14.97 23.04 -25.20
C ASN A 62 13.77 22.54 -26.05
N GLU A 63 13.99 22.28 -27.34
CA GLU A 63 12.99 21.70 -28.26
C GLU A 63 12.27 20.47 -27.72
N ASN A 64 12.78 19.91 -26.61
CA ASN A 64 12.23 18.76 -25.93
C ASN A 64 11.32 19.11 -24.73
N TYR A 65 11.08 20.38 -24.41
CA TYR A 65 10.33 20.78 -23.23
C TYR A 65 8.90 20.22 -23.27
N ASP A 66 8.15 20.38 -24.35
CA ASP A 66 6.80 19.85 -24.51
C ASP A 66 6.76 18.33 -24.36
N ARG A 67 7.78 17.66 -24.86
CA ARG A 67 7.92 16.21 -24.68
C ARG A 67 8.12 15.85 -23.20
N TYR A 68 8.86 16.64 -22.43
CA TYR A 68 9.03 16.41 -20.99
C TYR A 68 7.76 16.72 -20.21
N VAL A 69 7.02 17.76 -20.59
CA VAL A 69 5.70 18.07 -20.02
C VAL A 69 4.74 16.88 -20.24
N GLN A 70 4.65 16.36 -21.47
CA GLN A 70 3.83 15.20 -21.76
C GLN A 70 4.27 13.93 -20.99
N GLN A 71 5.58 13.72 -20.81
CA GLN A 71 6.09 12.64 -19.99
C GLN A 71 5.70 12.80 -18.52
N ALA A 72 5.78 14.02 -18.00
CA ALA A 72 5.36 14.35 -16.64
C ALA A 72 3.88 14.09 -16.43
N GLN A 73 3.01 14.49 -17.35
CA GLN A 73 1.57 14.19 -17.31
C GLN A 73 1.32 12.69 -17.19
N ASN A 74 1.90 11.90 -18.09
CA ASN A 74 1.74 10.44 -18.09
C ASN A 74 2.23 9.82 -16.79
N LEU A 75 3.33 10.36 -16.22
CA LEU A 75 3.88 9.88 -14.96
C LEU A 75 2.98 10.19 -13.78
N LEU A 76 2.38 11.40 -13.75
CA LEU A 76 1.44 11.79 -12.71
C LEU A 76 0.17 10.93 -12.74
N PHE A 77 -0.35 10.59 -13.91
CA PHE A 77 -1.43 9.62 -14.03
C PHE A 77 -1.05 8.23 -13.50
N LYS A 78 0.19 7.78 -13.74
CA LYS A 78 0.69 6.52 -13.14
C LYS A 78 0.70 6.60 -11.61
N ILE A 79 1.20 7.71 -11.04
CA ILE A 79 1.27 7.93 -9.59
C ILE A 79 -0.14 8.02 -9.00
N GLY A 80 -1.04 8.78 -9.61
CA GLY A 80 -2.44 8.88 -9.20
C GLY A 80 -3.12 7.50 -9.14
N ARG A 81 -2.95 6.68 -10.17
CA ARG A 81 -3.47 5.30 -10.17
C ARG A 81 -2.85 4.42 -9.08
N LEU A 82 -1.58 4.59 -8.77
CA LEU A 82 -0.94 3.88 -7.66
C LEU A 82 -1.46 4.37 -6.31
N ALA A 83 -1.60 5.67 -6.13
CA ALA A 83 -2.13 6.28 -4.92
C ALA A 83 -3.60 5.86 -4.66
N LYS A 84 -4.45 5.86 -5.68
CA LYS A 84 -5.86 5.40 -5.58
C LYS A 84 -6.01 3.92 -5.16
N ARG A 85 -4.97 3.10 -5.28
CA ARG A 85 -4.95 1.73 -4.70
C ARG A 85 -4.79 1.72 -3.19
N ILE A 86 -4.32 2.82 -2.61
CA ILE A 86 -4.24 3.02 -1.17
C ILE A 86 -5.59 3.59 -0.71
N PRO A 87 -6.34 2.93 0.17
CA PRO A 87 -7.69 3.36 0.54
C PRO A 87 -7.78 4.79 1.07
N LEU A 88 -6.71 5.28 1.69
CA LEU A 88 -6.61 6.66 2.20
C LEU A 88 -6.79 7.71 1.09
N TYR A 89 -6.23 7.46 -0.09
CA TYR A 89 -6.19 8.40 -1.21
C TYR A 89 -7.18 8.09 -2.33
N ARG A 90 -8.11 7.14 -2.15
CA ARG A 90 -9.02 6.70 -3.22
C ARG A 90 -9.90 7.82 -3.76
N ASP A 91 -10.37 8.73 -2.89
CA ASP A 91 -11.20 9.87 -3.24
C ASP A 91 -10.47 11.20 -3.01
N ASP A 92 -9.15 11.16 -2.90
CA ASP A 92 -8.34 12.34 -2.70
C ASP A 92 -7.93 12.92 -4.07
N HIS A 93 -8.44 14.09 -4.39
CA HIS A 93 -8.15 14.82 -5.61
C HIS A 93 -6.76 15.48 -5.62
N SER A 94 -6.04 15.48 -4.50
CA SER A 94 -4.66 16.00 -4.43
C SER A 94 -3.68 15.28 -5.36
N PHE A 95 -4.02 14.04 -5.77
CA PHE A 95 -3.26 13.26 -6.75
C PHE A 95 -3.70 13.46 -8.20
N ASP A 96 -4.75 14.23 -8.45
CA ASP A 96 -5.15 14.58 -9.81
C ASP A 96 -4.18 15.62 -10.42
N ALA A 97 -3.15 16.00 -9.66
CA ALA A 97 -1.97 16.75 -10.05
C ALA A 97 -2.18 18.09 -10.77
N PRO A 98 -3.26 18.85 -10.51
CA PRO A 98 -3.44 20.14 -11.17
C PRO A 98 -2.25 21.08 -10.89
N GLN A 99 -1.72 21.12 -9.67
CA GLN A 99 -0.64 22.05 -9.29
C GLN A 99 0.65 21.85 -10.07
N LEU A 100 1.13 20.59 -10.24
CA LEU A 100 2.32 20.34 -11.04
C LEU A 100 2.09 20.64 -12.51
N MET A 101 0.91 20.26 -13.00
CA MET A 101 0.51 20.57 -14.36
C MET A 101 0.40 22.08 -14.61
N ASP A 102 -0.16 22.82 -13.66
CA ASP A 102 -0.22 24.26 -13.73
C ASP A 102 1.17 24.88 -13.83
N CYS A 103 2.11 24.46 -13.00
CA CYS A 103 3.49 24.91 -13.08
C CYS A 103 4.13 24.60 -14.45
N LEU A 104 3.99 23.35 -14.92
CA LEU A 104 4.57 22.91 -16.18
C LEU A 104 3.94 23.62 -17.41
N ASN A 105 2.62 23.77 -17.40
CA ASN A 105 1.92 24.42 -18.50
C ASN A 105 2.22 25.93 -18.57
N ARG A 106 2.40 26.61 -17.47
CA ARG A 106 2.82 28.03 -17.47
C ARG A 106 4.06 28.24 -18.29
N PHE A 107 5.01 27.32 -18.26
CA PHE A 107 6.22 27.40 -19.06
C PHE A 107 5.98 27.15 -20.54
N SER A 108 5.21 26.14 -20.90
CA SER A 108 4.91 25.83 -22.30
C SER A 108 4.23 27.02 -23.01
N LEU A 109 3.31 27.69 -22.33
CA LEU A 109 2.64 28.89 -22.86
C LEU A 109 3.59 30.09 -22.96
N TRP A 110 4.54 30.21 -22.05
CA TRP A 110 5.55 31.27 -22.09
C TRP A 110 6.48 31.13 -23.29
N ASP A 111 6.97 29.92 -23.56
CA ASP A 111 7.82 29.61 -24.73
C ASP A 111 7.16 30.01 -26.05
N SER A 112 5.88 29.70 -26.19
CA SER A 112 5.14 30.08 -27.41
C SER A 112 4.94 31.58 -27.57
N ASN A 113 5.06 32.36 -26.50
CA ASN A 113 4.80 33.82 -26.56
C ASN A 113 6.08 34.68 -26.60
N ILE A 114 7.24 34.13 -26.23
CA ILE A 114 8.53 34.88 -26.27
C ILE A 114 8.97 35.22 -27.68
N GLY A 115 8.55 34.47 -28.69
CA GLY A 115 8.87 34.71 -30.10
C GLY A 115 7.85 35.58 -30.89
N LEU A 116 6.74 35.99 -30.27
CA LEU A 116 5.72 36.79 -30.89
C LEU A 116 5.88 38.25 -30.42
N GLU A 117 6.14 39.18 -31.35
CA GLU A 117 5.90 40.59 -31.05
C GLU A 117 4.46 40.70 -30.51
N PRO A 118 4.23 41.43 -29.39
CA PRO A 118 2.92 41.52 -28.78
C PRO A 118 1.96 42.17 -29.75
N ASP A 119 1.19 41.37 -30.49
CA ASP A 119 0.05 41.84 -31.23
C ASP A 119 -1.01 42.21 -30.20
N VAL A 120 -1.27 43.50 -30.05
CA VAL A 120 -2.09 44.09 -28.98
C VAL A 120 -3.52 43.51 -28.94
N ASP A 121 -3.95 42.85 -29.99
CA ASP A 121 -5.27 42.21 -30.10
C ASP A 121 -5.33 40.81 -29.47
N TYR A 122 -4.21 40.20 -29.07
CA TYR A 122 -4.17 38.86 -28.47
C TYR A 122 -4.61 38.83 -26.99
N TYR A 123 -4.74 40.01 -26.38
CA TYR A 123 -5.15 40.17 -24.98
C TYR A 123 -6.60 40.63 -24.81
N SER A 124 -7.47 40.36 -25.79
CA SER A 124 -8.88 40.59 -25.56
C SER A 124 -9.38 39.64 -24.46
N SER A 125 -10.14 40.16 -23.51
CA SER A 125 -10.70 39.42 -22.38
C SER A 125 -11.48 38.16 -22.80
N ASP A 126 -11.94 38.09 -24.02
CA ASP A 126 -12.73 37.02 -24.61
C ASP A 126 -11.88 35.76 -24.93
N TYR A 127 -10.56 35.94 -25.14
CA TYR A 127 -9.67 34.83 -25.47
C TYR A 127 -9.07 34.15 -24.19
N ALA A 128 -8.95 34.89 -23.10
CA ALA A 128 -8.43 34.35 -21.84
C ALA A 128 -9.42 33.39 -21.18
N ASP A 129 -10.70 33.49 -21.46
CA ASP A 129 -11.75 32.62 -20.91
C ASP A 129 -11.87 31.27 -21.64
N GLU A 130 -11.27 31.12 -22.83
CA GLU A 130 -11.37 29.90 -23.66
C GLU A 130 -10.15 28.96 -23.54
N VAL A 131 -9.06 29.36 -22.90
CA VAL A 131 -7.88 28.51 -22.74
C VAL A 131 -8.01 27.67 -21.49
N GLY A 132 -8.40 26.42 -21.67
CA GLY A 132 -8.49 25.44 -20.64
C GLY A 132 -8.08 24.06 -21.16
N PHE A 133 -7.86 23.13 -20.28
CA PHE A 133 -7.67 21.72 -20.65
C PHE A 133 -8.77 20.87 -20.04
N SER A 134 -9.20 19.86 -20.77
CA SER A 134 -10.14 18.86 -20.25
C SER A 134 -9.41 17.59 -19.86
N VAL A 135 -9.72 17.09 -18.68
CA VAL A 135 -9.31 15.75 -18.26
C VAL A 135 -10.54 14.86 -18.29
N THR A 136 -10.48 13.80 -19.09
CA THR A 136 -11.54 12.81 -19.17
C THR A 136 -11.20 11.66 -18.24
N ASP A 137 -12.09 11.31 -17.33
CA ASP A 137 -11.94 10.15 -16.46
C ASP A 137 -12.23 8.82 -17.19
N GLU A 138 -12.04 7.68 -16.49
CA GLU A 138 -12.27 6.34 -17.06
C GLU A 138 -13.76 6.08 -17.38
N ASP A 139 -14.68 6.89 -16.85
CA ASP A 139 -16.13 6.81 -17.09
C ASP A 139 -16.58 7.75 -18.22
N GLY A 140 -15.66 8.47 -18.84
CA GLY A 140 -15.91 9.37 -19.98
C GLY A 140 -16.41 10.76 -19.59
N HIS A 141 -16.35 11.13 -18.31
CA HIS A 141 -16.70 12.47 -17.85
C HIS A 141 -15.51 13.41 -18.05
N ALA A 142 -15.69 14.43 -18.87
CA ALA A 142 -14.71 15.48 -19.08
C ALA A 142 -14.88 16.58 -18.03
N THR A 143 -13.85 16.83 -17.23
CA THR A 143 -13.78 18.00 -16.35
C THR A 143 -12.91 19.05 -17.00
N PHE A 144 -13.50 20.19 -17.30
CA PHE A 144 -12.80 21.32 -17.90
C PHE A 144 -12.20 22.21 -16.81
N TYR A 145 -10.90 22.42 -16.88
CA TYR A 145 -10.18 23.30 -15.95
C TYR A 145 -9.87 24.60 -16.69
N HIS A 146 -10.49 25.70 -16.29
CA HIS A 146 -10.13 27.03 -16.75
C HIS A 146 -8.75 27.40 -16.24
N GLN A 147 -7.88 27.77 -17.15
CA GLN A 147 -6.54 28.26 -16.82
C GLN A 147 -6.55 29.77 -16.70
N HIS A 148 -6.51 30.30 -15.49
CA HIS A 148 -6.09 31.67 -15.27
C HIS A 148 -4.56 31.72 -15.25
N PHE A 149 -3.94 31.73 -16.43
CA PHE A 149 -2.50 31.49 -16.55
C PHE A 149 -1.66 32.73 -16.71
N PHE A 150 -2.24 33.85 -16.93
CA PHE A 150 -1.46 35.05 -17.07
C PHE A 150 -1.45 35.83 -15.77
N PRO A 151 -0.25 36.17 -15.25
CA PRO A 151 -0.14 37.35 -14.45
C PRO A 151 -0.77 38.47 -15.27
N GLU A 152 -1.47 39.38 -14.64
CA GLU A 152 -2.20 40.48 -15.27
C GLU A 152 -1.42 41.15 -16.40
N PRO A 153 -2.08 41.78 -17.37
CA PRO A 153 -1.45 42.37 -18.57
C PRO A 153 -0.27 43.33 -18.27
N GLU A 154 -0.17 43.80 -17.05
CA GLU A 154 0.93 44.60 -16.52
C GLU A 154 2.29 43.89 -16.56
N LEU A 155 2.32 42.54 -16.55
CA LEU A 155 3.58 41.79 -16.63
C LEU A 155 4.13 41.66 -18.05
N ALA A 156 3.33 41.86 -19.08
CA ALA A 156 3.79 41.88 -20.49
C ALA A 156 4.66 43.12 -20.81
N ALA A 157 4.61 44.12 -19.95
CA ALA A 157 5.39 45.37 -20.09
C ALA A 157 6.51 45.44 -19.00
N SER A 158 6.72 44.41 -18.21
CA SER A 158 7.63 44.48 -17.08
C SER A 158 9.08 44.16 -17.46
N ASP A 159 9.95 44.74 -16.67
CA ASP A 159 11.40 44.67 -16.77
C ASP A 159 11.87 43.19 -16.79
N GLU A 160 12.88 42.88 -17.58
CA GLU A 160 13.52 41.57 -17.73
C GLU A 160 13.80 40.89 -16.34
N ALA A 161 14.08 41.71 -15.33
CA ALA A 161 14.30 41.27 -13.94
C ALA A 161 13.04 40.66 -13.28
N GLU A 162 11.82 41.19 -13.58
CA GLU A 162 10.56 40.66 -13.03
C GLU A 162 10.20 39.32 -13.67
N ILE A 163 10.45 39.19 -14.96
CA ILE A 163 10.28 37.97 -15.73
C ILE A 163 11.15 36.85 -15.12
N LEU A 164 12.44 37.13 -14.88
CA LEU A 164 13.36 36.18 -14.25
C LEU A 164 12.93 35.76 -12.85
N LEU A 165 12.36 36.69 -12.07
CA LEU A 165 11.83 36.36 -10.75
C LEU A 165 10.64 35.38 -10.84
N VAL A 166 9.68 35.62 -11.74
CA VAL A 166 8.53 34.72 -11.95
C VAL A 166 8.98 33.34 -12.43
N LEU A 167 9.92 33.28 -13.38
CA LEU A 167 10.49 32.02 -13.86
C LEU A 167 11.20 31.26 -12.74
N ARG A 168 11.98 31.94 -11.93
CA ARG A 168 12.65 31.34 -10.77
C ARG A 168 11.66 30.78 -9.76
N ASP A 169 10.61 31.53 -9.44
CA ASP A 169 9.60 31.09 -8.47
C ASP A 169 8.79 29.90 -8.98
N CYS A 170 8.44 29.89 -10.27
CA CYS A 170 7.84 28.73 -10.91
C CYS A 170 8.77 27.52 -10.92
N ASN A 171 10.07 27.73 -11.17
CA ASN A 171 11.06 26.67 -11.15
C ASN A 171 11.18 26.04 -9.75
N HIS A 172 11.26 26.88 -8.71
CA HIS A 172 11.26 26.42 -7.33
C HIS A 172 9.98 25.69 -6.95
N ALA A 173 8.81 26.18 -7.34
CA ALA A 173 7.53 25.52 -7.09
C ALA A 173 7.45 24.16 -7.79
N THR A 174 7.87 24.07 -9.04
CA THR A 174 7.93 22.83 -9.81
C THR A 174 8.89 21.83 -9.16
N ALA A 175 10.09 22.28 -8.81
CA ALA A 175 11.08 21.46 -8.12
C ALA A 175 10.54 20.89 -6.79
N ALA A 176 9.91 21.73 -5.97
CA ALA A 176 9.31 21.33 -4.70
C ALA A 176 8.19 20.30 -4.87
N LEU A 177 7.38 20.43 -5.93
CA LEU A 177 6.34 19.46 -6.26
C LEU A 177 6.94 18.11 -6.66
N PHE A 178 7.93 18.09 -7.56
CA PHE A 178 8.64 16.85 -7.91
C PHE A 178 9.27 16.19 -6.69
N ASP A 179 9.94 16.96 -5.82
CA ASP A 179 10.54 16.46 -4.59
C ASP A 179 9.50 15.85 -3.65
N SER A 180 8.30 16.42 -3.60
CA SER A 180 7.18 15.86 -2.83
C SER A 180 6.72 14.50 -3.37
N TYR A 181 6.61 14.35 -4.70
CA TYR A 181 6.26 13.06 -5.31
C TYR A 181 7.38 12.03 -5.17
N ILE A 182 8.63 12.45 -5.33
CA ILE A 182 9.81 11.60 -5.10
C ILE A 182 9.80 11.08 -3.66
N THR A 183 9.60 11.95 -2.68
CA THR A 183 9.52 11.59 -1.26
C THR A 183 8.38 10.58 -1.00
N PHE A 184 7.20 10.82 -1.57
CA PHE A 184 6.07 9.91 -1.43
C PHE A 184 6.38 8.48 -1.95
N VAL A 185 6.96 8.39 -3.15
CA VAL A 185 7.30 7.07 -3.72
C VAL A 185 8.45 6.41 -2.95
N GLN A 186 9.43 7.19 -2.48
CA GLN A 186 10.50 6.68 -1.62
C GLN A 186 9.95 6.16 -0.28
N ASP A 187 8.99 6.85 0.33
CA ASP A 187 8.32 6.39 1.54
C ASP A 187 7.59 5.07 1.31
N LEU A 188 6.88 4.91 0.20
CA LEU A 188 6.23 3.64 -0.14
C LEU A 188 7.23 2.50 -0.29
N LEU A 189 8.34 2.72 -0.98
CA LEU A 189 9.42 1.72 -1.14
C LEU A 189 10.06 1.36 0.21
N ARG A 190 10.31 2.36 1.05
CA ARG A 190 10.85 2.16 2.40
C ARG A 190 9.88 1.37 3.26
N VAL A 191 8.59 1.72 3.24
CA VAL A 191 7.54 1.01 3.95
C VAL A 191 7.51 -0.46 3.52
N GLN A 192 7.53 -0.74 2.22
CA GLN A 192 7.53 -2.12 1.74
C GLN A 192 8.72 -2.92 2.25
N THR A 193 9.93 -2.36 2.20
CA THR A 193 11.14 -3.09 2.63
C THR A 193 11.15 -3.32 4.14
N THR A 194 10.90 -2.25 4.91
CA THR A 194 11.04 -2.27 6.37
C THR A 194 9.97 -3.14 7.03
N TYR A 195 8.69 -2.90 6.66
CA TYR A 195 7.60 -3.63 7.32
C TYR A 195 7.45 -5.07 6.81
N ALA A 196 7.81 -5.35 5.54
CA ALA A 196 7.79 -6.73 5.06
C ALA A 196 8.79 -7.60 5.83
N GLU A 197 10.03 -7.12 6.02
CA GLU A 197 11.05 -7.82 6.78
C GLU A 197 10.63 -8.02 8.24
N LEU A 198 10.19 -6.94 8.92
CA LEU A 198 9.74 -7.02 10.32
C LEU A 198 8.58 -8.00 10.50
N LEU A 199 7.61 -7.98 9.58
CA LEU A 199 6.43 -8.83 9.66
C LEU A 199 6.75 -10.29 9.35
N GLU A 200 7.45 -10.58 8.25
CA GLU A 200 7.70 -11.97 7.81
C GLU A 200 8.72 -12.67 8.71
N ASP A 201 9.85 -12.02 8.98
CA ASP A 201 11.00 -12.69 9.60
C ASP A 201 10.97 -12.65 11.14
N TYR A 202 10.24 -11.69 11.72
CA TYR A 202 10.21 -11.53 13.19
C TYR A 202 8.81 -11.77 13.77
N LEU A 203 7.80 -11.02 13.39
CA LEU A 203 6.49 -11.06 14.05
C LEU A 203 5.67 -12.31 13.66
N HIS A 204 5.81 -12.79 12.43
CA HIS A 204 5.10 -13.99 11.96
C HIS A 204 5.95 -15.26 11.90
N ALA A 205 7.21 -15.21 12.31
CA ALA A 205 8.13 -16.36 12.29
C ALA A 205 7.55 -17.59 13.02
N LYS A 206 6.93 -17.38 14.19
CA LYS A 206 6.31 -18.45 14.99
C LYS A 206 4.94 -18.93 14.49
N ARG A 207 4.39 -18.33 13.44
CA ARG A 207 3.08 -18.68 12.81
C ARG A 207 1.90 -18.72 13.79
N ARG A 208 1.91 -17.86 14.80
CA ARG A 208 0.85 -17.66 15.78
C ARG A 208 0.81 -16.22 16.24
N PHE A 209 -0.24 -15.82 16.94
CA PHE A 209 -0.22 -14.55 17.65
C PHE A 209 0.80 -14.57 18.78
N LEU A 210 1.50 -13.46 18.92
CA LEU A 210 2.48 -13.25 19.97
C LEU A 210 1.80 -12.50 21.13
N ASN A 211 2.25 -12.75 22.35
CA ASN A 211 1.91 -11.91 23.49
C ASN A 211 2.80 -10.66 23.52
N GLU A 212 2.49 -9.71 24.39
CA GLU A 212 3.17 -8.42 24.48
C GLU A 212 4.68 -8.56 24.72
N SER A 213 5.09 -9.46 25.61
CA SER A 213 6.50 -9.72 25.91
C SER A 213 7.24 -10.30 24.69
N GLU A 214 6.60 -11.19 23.94
CA GLU A 214 7.17 -11.75 22.70
C GLU A 214 7.26 -10.72 21.59
N ILE A 215 6.25 -9.85 21.45
CA ILE A 215 6.27 -8.72 20.50
C ILE A 215 7.46 -7.83 20.83
N THR A 216 7.62 -7.43 22.08
CA THR A 216 8.74 -6.61 22.53
C THR A 216 10.09 -7.28 22.24
N ALA A 217 10.23 -8.57 22.52
CA ALA A 217 11.45 -9.32 22.21
C ALA A 217 11.76 -9.33 20.70
N CYS A 218 10.75 -9.56 19.87
CA CYS A 218 10.89 -9.52 18.40
C CYS A 218 11.33 -8.13 17.90
N LEU A 219 10.71 -7.06 18.41
CA LEU A 219 11.09 -5.68 18.08
C LEU A 219 12.52 -5.36 18.52
N MET A 220 12.88 -5.73 19.73
CA MET A 220 14.25 -5.54 20.23
C MET A 220 15.27 -6.31 19.38
N GLN A 221 14.96 -7.53 19.01
CA GLN A 221 15.82 -8.35 18.13
C GLN A 221 15.96 -7.68 16.75
N TYR A 222 14.86 -7.20 16.16
CA TYR A 222 14.87 -6.49 14.90
C TYR A 222 15.73 -5.23 14.94
N LEU A 223 15.53 -4.38 15.95
CA LEU A 223 16.25 -3.11 16.09
C LEU A 223 17.75 -3.28 16.38
N ARG A 224 18.12 -4.32 17.16
CA ARG A 224 19.53 -4.61 17.49
C ARG A 224 20.31 -5.27 16.36
N SER A 225 19.63 -5.90 15.41
CA SER A 225 20.29 -6.68 14.35
C SER A 225 21.05 -5.83 13.33
N SER A 226 20.79 -4.53 13.26
CA SER A 226 21.52 -3.57 12.41
C SER A 226 21.16 -2.14 12.79
N GLU A 227 22.15 -1.25 12.90
CA GLU A 227 21.93 0.19 13.11
C GLU A 227 21.05 0.82 12.03
N ASN A 228 21.18 0.37 10.78
CA ASN A 228 20.34 0.81 9.67
C ASN A 228 18.86 0.46 9.84
N ARG A 229 18.51 -0.58 10.59
CA ARG A 229 17.11 -0.99 10.81
C ARG A 229 16.41 -0.08 11.81
N SER A 230 17.11 0.38 12.84
CA SER A 230 16.57 1.39 13.76
C SER A 230 16.19 2.67 13.01
N ALA A 231 17.07 3.15 12.12
CA ALA A 231 16.79 4.32 11.29
C ALA A 231 15.63 4.11 10.29
N ARG A 232 15.44 2.89 9.79
CA ARG A 232 14.35 2.57 8.85
C ARG A 232 12.97 2.54 9.52
N LEU A 233 12.88 2.10 10.77
CA LEU A 233 11.61 2.03 11.53
C LEU A 233 11.28 3.35 12.23
N GLN A 234 11.97 4.44 11.94
CA GLN A 234 11.63 5.75 12.49
C GLN A 234 10.44 6.37 11.74
N ALA A 235 9.63 7.13 12.47
CA ALA A 235 8.69 8.03 11.84
C ALA A 235 9.48 9.08 11.04
N VAL A 236 9.20 9.20 9.74
CA VAL A 236 9.74 10.28 8.92
C VAL A 236 8.63 11.28 8.70
N GLY A 237 8.75 12.43 9.35
CA GLY A 237 7.76 13.49 9.35
C GLY A 237 7.28 13.84 10.75
N ALA A 238 6.47 14.89 10.82
CA ALA A 238 5.86 15.37 12.05
C ALA A 238 4.47 14.76 12.26
N ALA A 239 4.11 14.60 13.53
CA ALA A 239 2.78 14.22 13.96
C ALA A 239 2.33 15.19 15.05
N GLN A 240 1.22 15.89 14.84
CA GLN A 240 0.59 16.75 15.84
C GLN A 240 -0.66 16.10 16.37
N MET A 241 -0.70 15.85 17.68
CA MET A 241 -1.78 15.11 18.32
C MET A 241 -2.64 16.04 19.19
N ARG A 242 -3.96 15.82 19.14
CA ARG A 242 -4.94 16.43 20.03
C ARG A 242 -6.06 15.43 20.33
N TYR A 243 -6.83 15.69 21.38
CA TYR A 243 -8.02 14.91 21.68
C TYR A 243 -9.26 15.71 21.28
N GLU A 244 -10.20 15.05 20.58
CA GLU A 244 -11.44 15.65 20.10
C GLU A 244 -12.62 14.72 20.38
N ILE A 245 -13.79 15.32 20.58
CA ILE A 245 -15.05 14.58 20.63
C ILE A 245 -15.51 14.40 19.19
N VAL A 246 -15.53 13.15 18.74
CA VAL A 246 -15.90 12.79 17.37
C VAL A 246 -17.14 11.89 17.39
N ARG A 247 -18.13 12.20 16.55
CA ARG A 247 -19.29 11.34 16.35
C ARG A 247 -18.89 10.15 15.48
N TRP A 248 -18.93 8.96 16.09
CA TRP A 248 -18.48 7.74 15.45
C TRP A 248 -19.54 7.12 14.53
N LYS A 249 -19.18 6.07 13.75
CA LYS A 249 -20.06 5.37 12.77
C LYS A 249 -21.38 4.86 13.33
N ASP A 250 -21.47 4.61 14.62
CA ASP A 250 -22.69 4.17 15.33
C ASP A 250 -23.49 5.35 15.91
N GLY A 251 -23.13 6.59 15.60
CA GLY A 251 -23.78 7.80 16.05
C GLY A 251 -23.43 8.25 17.47
N VAL A 252 -22.58 7.50 18.19
CA VAL A 252 -22.14 7.82 19.55
C VAL A 252 -20.93 8.75 19.51
N GLU A 253 -20.95 9.77 20.36
CA GLU A 253 -19.81 10.67 20.55
C GLU A 253 -18.73 9.99 21.39
N ARG A 254 -17.49 10.08 20.95
CA ARG A 254 -16.32 9.50 21.59
C ARG A 254 -15.18 10.48 21.65
N LEU A 255 -14.44 10.42 22.75
CA LEU A 255 -13.16 11.09 22.84
C LEU A 255 -12.15 10.29 22.01
N CYS A 256 -11.66 10.89 20.94
CA CYS A 256 -10.74 10.28 20.00
C CYS A 256 -9.40 11.00 20.01
N GLU A 257 -8.35 10.26 19.76
CA GLU A 257 -7.03 10.80 19.48
C GLU A 257 -7.00 11.24 18.00
N THR A 258 -6.98 12.54 17.76
CA THR A 258 -6.89 13.12 16.42
C THR A 258 -5.44 13.52 16.16
N VAL A 259 -4.85 12.97 15.11
CA VAL A 259 -3.47 13.22 14.75
C VAL A 259 -3.40 13.77 13.33
N PHE A 260 -2.69 14.86 13.18
CA PHE A 260 -2.31 15.41 11.88
C PHE A 260 -0.91 14.91 11.53
N PHE A 261 -0.77 14.32 10.35
CA PHE A 261 0.49 13.84 9.81
C PHE A 261 0.86 14.62 8.56
N ASP A 262 2.12 15.00 8.44
CA ASP A 262 2.67 15.67 7.25
C ASP A 262 3.10 14.68 6.15
N SER A 263 3.21 13.39 6.47
CA SER A 263 3.64 12.34 5.55
C SER A 263 2.89 11.03 5.77
N LEU A 264 2.79 10.24 4.70
CA LEU A 264 2.26 8.88 4.78
C LEU A 264 3.11 8.00 5.69
N GLY A 265 4.43 8.17 5.67
CA GLY A 265 5.35 7.40 6.50
C GLY A 265 5.11 7.60 7.99
N ALA A 266 4.89 8.85 8.43
CA ALA A 266 4.57 9.17 9.82
C ALA A 266 3.23 8.55 10.27
N PHE A 267 2.18 8.63 9.41
CA PHE A 267 0.91 7.98 9.68
C PHE A 267 1.07 6.46 9.82
N LEU A 268 1.72 5.80 8.86
CA LEU A 268 1.88 4.34 8.88
C LEU A 268 2.68 3.85 10.09
N TYR A 269 3.65 4.65 10.55
CA TYR A 269 4.39 4.34 11.76
C TYR A 269 3.48 4.29 13.00
N VAL A 270 2.67 5.32 13.21
CA VAL A 270 1.76 5.38 14.37
C VAL A 270 0.68 4.30 14.26
N ASP A 271 0.04 4.16 13.10
CA ASP A 271 -1.00 3.14 12.85
C ASP A 271 -0.47 1.71 13.03
N PHE A 272 0.80 1.46 12.65
CA PHE A 272 1.44 0.16 12.86
C PHE A 272 1.47 -0.24 14.33
N PHE A 273 1.89 0.66 15.22
CA PHE A 273 1.94 0.37 16.65
C PHE A 273 0.56 0.27 17.29
N HIS A 274 -0.41 1.06 16.83
CA HIS A 274 -1.83 0.90 17.25
C HIS A 274 -2.35 -0.51 16.90
N GLY A 275 -2.07 -0.98 15.70
CA GLY A 275 -2.49 -2.31 15.26
C GLY A 275 -1.70 -3.44 15.91
N LEU A 276 -0.40 -3.24 16.14
CA LEU A 276 0.48 -4.23 16.75
C LEU A 276 -0.01 -4.65 18.14
N ASN A 277 -0.34 -3.69 18.99
CA ASN A 277 -0.82 -3.93 20.36
C ASN A 277 -2.17 -4.67 20.40
N ARG A 278 -2.88 -4.74 19.29
CA ARG A 278 -4.23 -5.34 19.17
C ARG A 278 -4.27 -6.57 18.26
N ASN A 279 -3.09 -7.06 17.83
CA ASN A 279 -2.96 -8.19 16.90
C ASN A 279 -3.64 -7.96 15.53
N TYR A 280 -3.77 -6.70 15.07
CA TYR A 280 -4.16 -6.35 13.72
C TYR A 280 -2.90 -6.12 12.89
N LEU A 281 -2.36 -7.17 12.31
CA LEU A 281 -1.09 -7.12 11.57
C LEU A 281 -1.25 -7.60 10.14
N PRO A 282 -0.60 -6.92 9.18
CA PRO A 282 -0.49 -7.43 7.82
C PRO A 282 0.25 -8.77 7.81
N ARG A 283 -0.24 -9.72 7.01
CA ARG A 283 0.40 -11.00 6.78
C ARG A 283 0.37 -11.36 5.30
N LYS A 284 1.43 -11.95 4.82
CA LYS A 284 1.49 -12.47 3.46
C LYS A 284 0.81 -13.83 3.35
N CYS A 285 -0.10 -13.98 2.41
CA CYS A 285 -0.85 -15.20 2.18
C CYS A 285 0.06 -16.27 1.56
N GLU A 286 0.14 -17.46 2.15
CA GLU A 286 0.95 -18.57 1.63
C GLU A 286 0.47 -19.11 0.27
N ASN A 287 -0.79 -18.85 -0.11
CA ASN A 287 -1.33 -19.32 -1.39
C ASN A 287 -1.21 -18.31 -2.52
N CYS A 288 -1.61 -17.04 -2.31
CA CYS A 288 -1.61 -16.03 -3.38
C CYS A 288 -0.49 -14.98 -3.26
N HIS A 289 0.34 -15.08 -2.21
CA HIS A 289 1.46 -14.20 -1.89
C HIS A 289 1.11 -12.71 -1.74
N ARG A 290 -0.18 -12.38 -1.64
CA ARG A 290 -0.65 -11.03 -1.36
C ARG A 290 -0.79 -10.82 0.14
N TRP A 291 -0.52 -9.60 0.58
CA TRP A 291 -0.74 -9.19 1.96
C TRP A 291 -2.24 -9.09 2.27
N PHE A 292 -2.61 -9.49 3.47
CA PHE A 292 -3.95 -9.33 4.02
C PHE A 292 -3.86 -8.98 5.49
N LEU A 293 -4.85 -8.24 5.99
CA LEU A 293 -4.91 -7.89 7.39
C LEU A 293 -5.36 -9.12 8.20
N LEU A 294 -4.50 -9.54 9.12
CA LEU A 294 -4.81 -10.59 10.06
C LEU A 294 -5.60 -9.96 11.22
N ALA A 295 -6.90 -10.27 11.29
CA ALA A 295 -7.75 -9.78 12.38
C ALA A 295 -7.49 -10.57 13.67
N ALA A 296 -7.73 -9.92 14.81
CA ALA A 296 -7.73 -10.59 16.11
C ALA A 296 -8.65 -11.82 16.14
N GLY A 297 -8.26 -12.85 16.85
CA GLY A 297 -9.00 -14.09 16.97
C GLY A 297 -8.22 -15.29 16.46
N LYS A 298 -8.64 -15.91 15.36
CA LYS A 298 -7.97 -17.10 14.83
C LYS A 298 -6.83 -16.74 13.88
N TYR A 299 -5.62 -17.18 14.22
CA TYR A 299 -4.46 -17.03 13.34
C TYR A 299 -4.64 -17.82 12.05
N SER A 300 -4.36 -17.18 10.91
CA SER A 300 -4.46 -17.80 9.59
C SER A 300 -3.24 -17.44 8.74
N SER A 301 -2.73 -18.41 8.00
CA SER A 301 -1.66 -18.21 7.04
C SER A 301 -2.16 -17.91 5.62
N CYS A 302 -3.48 -18.01 5.39
CA CYS A 302 -4.09 -17.75 4.10
C CYS A 302 -5.25 -16.76 4.23
N CYS A 303 -5.40 -15.89 3.25
CA CYS A 303 -6.48 -14.92 3.19
C CYS A 303 -7.81 -15.55 2.74
N ASN A 304 -8.91 -14.77 2.84
CA ASN A 304 -10.24 -15.18 2.40
C ASN A 304 -10.56 -14.72 0.96
N ARG A 305 -9.56 -14.31 0.17
CA ARG A 305 -9.80 -13.90 -1.22
C ARG A 305 -10.24 -15.10 -2.05
N PRO A 306 -11.27 -14.94 -2.92
CA PRO A 306 -11.65 -15.97 -3.87
C PRO A 306 -10.51 -16.26 -4.84
N LEU A 307 -10.44 -17.48 -5.33
CA LEU A 307 -9.47 -17.88 -6.34
C LEU A 307 -9.91 -17.38 -7.72
N LYS A 308 -8.94 -16.99 -8.56
CA LYS A 308 -9.25 -16.52 -9.92
C LYS A 308 -9.95 -17.59 -10.77
N ASN A 309 -9.50 -18.85 -10.64
CA ASN A 309 -10.00 -19.97 -11.46
C ASN A 309 -11.21 -20.68 -10.83
N GLU A 310 -11.51 -20.46 -9.55
CA GLU A 310 -12.58 -21.13 -8.83
C GLU A 310 -13.15 -20.19 -7.74
N PRO A 311 -14.01 -19.22 -8.13
CA PRO A 311 -14.50 -18.16 -7.22
C PRO A 311 -15.28 -18.67 -6.00
N SER A 312 -15.78 -19.91 -6.05
CA SER A 312 -16.46 -20.58 -4.93
C SER A 312 -15.50 -20.99 -3.79
N LYS A 313 -14.18 -21.01 -4.06
CA LYS A 313 -13.16 -21.36 -3.08
C LYS A 313 -12.28 -20.16 -2.76
N THR A 314 -11.84 -20.08 -1.52
CA THR A 314 -10.92 -19.05 -1.04
C THR A 314 -9.49 -19.59 -0.92
N CYS A 315 -8.51 -18.67 -0.81
CA CYS A 315 -7.14 -19.04 -0.51
C CYS A 315 -7.03 -19.87 0.78
N ARG A 316 -7.91 -19.61 1.76
CA ARG A 316 -7.93 -20.34 3.03
C ARG A 316 -8.31 -21.80 2.84
N ASP A 317 -9.30 -22.07 2.00
CA ASP A 317 -9.79 -23.44 1.73
C ASP A 317 -8.70 -24.28 1.05
N VAL A 318 -8.09 -23.73 0.01
CA VAL A 318 -7.01 -24.41 -0.72
C VAL A 318 -5.73 -24.54 0.11
N GLY A 319 -5.33 -23.47 0.83
CA GLY A 319 -4.13 -23.48 1.65
C GLY A 319 -4.22 -24.48 2.81
N SER A 320 -5.40 -24.64 3.41
CA SER A 320 -5.61 -25.64 4.46
C SER A 320 -5.47 -27.06 3.90
N ARG A 321 -6.05 -27.32 2.73
CA ARG A 321 -5.92 -28.60 2.05
C ARG A 321 -4.48 -28.91 1.63
N LYS A 322 -3.80 -27.95 1.02
CA LYS A 322 -2.41 -28.09 0.59
C LYS A 322 -1.50 -28.43 1.78
N ARG A 323 -1.62 -27.71 2.89
CA ARG A 323 -0.84 -27.99 4.12
C ARG A 323 -1.09 -29.40 4.66
N TYR A 324 -2.35 -29.83 4.65
CA TYR A 324 -2.70 -31.19 5.04
C TYR A 324 -2.05 -32.21 4.11
N ASP A 325 -2.13 -32.03 2.80
CA ASP A 325 -1.53 -32.91 1.81
C ASP A 325 0.01 -32.94 1.89
N ASP A 326 0.64 -31.77 2.11
CA ASP A 326 2.08 -31.68 2.31
C ASP A 326 2.53 -32.36 3.62
N LYS A 327 1.76 -32.19 4.69
CA LYS A 327 2.01 -32.90 5.95
C LYS A 327 1.89 -34.40 5.76
N CYS A 328 0.84 -34.86 5.06
CA CYS A 328 0.65 -36.27 4.75
C CYS A 328 1.73 -36.88 3.84
N LYS A 329 2.44 -36.05 3.04
CA LYS A 329 3.54 -36.52 2.18
C LYS A 329 4.88 -36.56 2.89
N ASN A 330 5.16 -35.56 3.70
CA ASN A 330 6.49 -35.31 4.26
C ASN A 330 6.68 -35.90 5.66
N ASP A 331 5.60 -36.16 6.41
CA ASP A 331 5.64 -36.73 7.74
C ASP A 331 5.27 -38.22 7.68
N PRO A 332 6.19 -39.14 8.05
CA PRO A 332 5.93 -40.60 8.00
C PRO A 332 4.73 -41.03 8.86
N ILE A 333 4.48 -40.37 9.98
CA ILE A 333 3.36 -40.62 10.88
C ILE A 333 2.05 -40.25 10.20
N TRP A 334 1.99 -39.05 9.63
CA TRP A 334 0.82 -38.57 8.89
C TRP A 334 0.58 -39.33 7.58
N LEU A 335 1.64 -39.76 6.90
CA LEU A 335 1.52 -40.59 5.71
C LEU A 335 0.89 -41.93 6.05
N ALA A 336 1.32 -42.58 7.14
CA ALA A 336 0.76 -43.83 7.60
C ALA A 336 -0.72 -43.68 8.02
N TYR A 337 -1.03 -42.63 8.79
CA TYR A 337 -2.41 -42.29 9.17
C TYR A 337 -3.31 -42.10 7.95
N ASN A 338 -2.89 -41.28 6.98
CA ASN A 338 -3.73 -40.99 5.79
C ASN A 338 -3.97 -42.24 4.92
N ARG A 339 -2.96 -43.10 4.79
CA ARG A 339 -3.12 -44.39 4.10
C ARG A 339 -4.13 -45.30 4.79
N ALA A 340 -3.99 -45.48 6.12
CA ALA A 340 -4.89 -46.28 6.91
C ALA A 340 -6.33 -45.72 6.87
N TYR A 341 -6.47 -44.40 7.05
CA TYR A 341 -7.77 -43.75 6.99
C TYR A 341 -8.49 -43.95 5.65
N LYS A 342 -7.78 -43.75 4.53
CA LYS A 342 -8.34 -44.01 3.19
C LYS A 342 -8.77 -45.46 3.01
N THR A 343 -8.02 -46.42 3.55
CA THR A 343 -8.33 -47.84 3.48
C THR A 343 -9.59 -48.16 4.27
N HIS A 344 -9.71 -47.70 5.51
CA HIS A 344 -10.88 -47.94 6.34
C HIS A 344 -12.11 -47.20 5.86
N TYR A 345 -11.94 -45.97 5.38
CA TYR A 345 -13.04 -45.21 4.75
C TYR A 345 -13.57 -45.91 3.48
N ALA A 346 -12.70 -46.49 2.64
CA ALA A 346 -13.11 -47.28 1.49
C ALA A 346 -13.85 -48.58 1.91
N ARG A 347 -13.45 -49.22 3.04
CA ARG A 347 -14.20 -50.37 3.60
C ARG A 347 -15.58 -49.96 4.08
N TYR A 348 -15.68 -48.78 4.73
CA TYR A 348 -16.94 -48.20 5.18
C TYR A 348 -17.86 -47.91 3.98
N LEU A 349 -17.37 -47.23 2.93
CA LEU A 349 -18.14 -46.92 1.74
C LEU A 349 -18.63 -48.20 1.02
N LYS A 350 -17.83 -49.28 1.04
CA LYS A 350 -18.20 -50.60 0.48
C LYS A 350 -19.07 -51.44 1.41
N LYS A 351 -19.62 -50.83 2.48
CA LYS A 351 -20.44 -51.53 3.51
C LYS A 351 -19.76 -52.75 4.17
N LYS A 352 -18.44 -52.82 4.12
CA LYS A 352 -17.65 -53.86 4.81
C LYS A 352 -17.30 -53.49 6.26
N MET A 353 -17.71 -52.32 6.70
CA MET A 353 -17.55 -51.77 8.04
C MET A 353 -18.76 -50.91 8.39
N THR A 354 -19.31 -51.04 9.59
CA THR A 354 -20.41 -50.20 10.05
C THR A 354 -19.95 -48.80 10.44
N THR A 355 -20.87 -47.85 10.53
CA THR A 355 -20.58 -46.49 10.98
C THR A 355 -19.92 -46.48 12.36
N ALA A 356 -20.48 -47.25 13.29
CA ALA A 356 -19.93 -47.35 14.66
C ALA A 356 -18.51 -47.91 14.70
N GLN A 357 -18.22 -48.94 13.91
CA GLN A 357 -16.87 -49.50 13.78
C GLN A 357 -15.90 -48.52 13.18
N PHE A 358 -16.30 -47.76 12.15
CA PHE A 358 -15.46 -46.75 11.52
C PHE A 358 -15.17 -45.60 12.49
N GLU A 359 -16.15 -45.12 13.24
CA GLU A 359 -15.94 -44.07 14.24
C GLU A 359 -15.05 -44.51 15.38
N GLN A 360 -15.23 -45.73 15.89
CA GLN A 360 -14.38 -46.31 16.92
C GLN A 360 -12.91 -46.41 16.44
N TRP A 361 -12.72 -46.95 15.24
CA TRP A 361 -11.39 -47.03 14.63
C TRP A 361 -10.80 -45.64 14.42
N SER A 362 -11.58 -44.68 13.94
CA SER A 362 -11.09 -43.31 13.71
C SER A 362 -10.60 -42.63 15.00
N ARG A 363 -11.32 -42.79 16.13
CA ARG A 363 -10.88 -42.28 17.43
C ARG A 363 -9.58 -42.95 17.86
N TYR A 364 -9.51 -44.25 17.78
CA TYR A 364 -8.32 -45.02 18.10
C TYR A 364 -7.10 -44.63 17.25
N ALA A 365 -7.30 -44.45 15.96
CA ALA A 365 -6.25 -44.02 15.04
C ALA A 365 -5.73 -42.62 15.36
N VAL A 366 -6.59 -41.69 15.83
CA VAL A 366 -6.17 -40.35 16.30
C VAL A 366 -5.32 -40.46 17.57
N GLU A 367 -5.72 -41.27 18.54
CA GLU A 367 -4.93 -41.50 19.78
C GLU A 367 -3.55 -42.09 19.47
N LEU A 368 -3.50 -43.12 18.63
CA LEU A 368 -2.24 -43.72 18.20
C LEU A 368 -1.30 -42.69 17.52
N ARG A 369 -1.90 -41.82 16.66
CA ARG A 369 -1.12 -40.77 16.01
C ARG A 369 -0.53 -39.80 17.04
N GLN A 370 -1.32 -39.34 18.01
CA GLN A 370 -0.85 -38.43 19.04
C GLN A 370 0.30 -39.02 19.85
N ARG A 371 0.22 -40.31 20.21
CA ARG A 371 1.29 -41.02 20.91
C ARG A 371 2.55 -41.19 20.06
N ALA A 372 2.40 -41.45 18.77
CA ALA A 372 3.52 -41.53 17.83
C ALA A 372 4.18 -40.15 17.63
N GLU A 373 3.37 -39.05 17.52
CA GLU A 373 3.86 -37.66 17.43
C GLU A 373 4.60 -37.24 18.74
N ALA A 374 4.19 -37.78 19.90
CA ALA A 374 4.87 -37.54 21.18
C ALA A 374 6.14 -38.38 21.36
N GLY A 375 6.46 -39.27 20.42
CA GLY A 375 7.62 -40.19 20.54
C GLY A 375 7.42 -41.37 21.47
N GLU A 376 6.20 -41.62 21.94
CA GLU A 376 5.85 -42.73 22.85
C GLU A 376 5.75 -44.09 22.14
N MET A 377 5.87 -44.10 20.82
CA MET A 377 5.69 -45.29 19.98
C MET A 377 6.59 -45.22 18.75
N GLU A 378 7.23 -46.34 18.45
CA GLU A 378 8.00 -46.47 17.20
C GLU A 378 7.09 -46.50 15.96
N LEU A 379 7.60 -45.96 14.85
CA LEU A 379 6.87 -45.86 13.59
C LEU A 379 6.37 -47.23 13.08
N ALA A 380 7.16 -48.28 13.25
CA ALA A 380 6.81 -49.64 12.83
C ALA A 380 5.62 -50.19 13.62
N ASP A 381 5.60 -49.99 14.94
CA ASP A 381 4.50 -50.40 15.82
C ASP A 381 3.23 -49.60 15.54
N TYR A 382 3.37 -48.26 15.31
CA TYR A 382 2.26 -47.42 14.90
C TYR A 382 1.62 -47.91 13.62
N GLN A 383 2.42 -48.18 12.58
CA GLN A 383 1.90 -48.68 11.30
C GLN A 383 1.21 -50.04 11.41
N ARG A 384 1.74 -50.93 12.28
CA ARG A 384 1.13 -52.24 12.55
C ARG A 384 -0.24 -52.10 13.21
N LYS A 385 -0.35 -51.26 14.25
CA LYS A 385 -1.61 -51.03 14.97
C LYS A 385 -2.69 -50.32 14.15
N LEU A 386 -2.32 -49.50 13.19
CA LEU A 386 -3.27 -48.84 12.29
C LEU A 386 -3.92 -49.80 11.26
N ARG A 387 -3.37 -50.99 11.05
CA ARG A 387 -3.90 -51.97 10.08
C ARG A 387 -5.04 -52.79 10.65
N VAL A 388 -5.14 -52.86 11.95
CA VAL A 388 -6.21 -53.57 12.69
C VAL A 388 -7.47 -52.76 12.65
#